data_46d69a518f15c90d92fb7fa35f4bb4ac
#
_entry.id   46d69a518f15c90d92fb7fa35f4bb4ac
#
_cell.length_a   1.000
_cell.length_b   1.000
_cell.length_c   1.000
_cell.angle_alpha   90.00
_cell.angle_beta   90.00
_cell.angle_gamma   90.00
#
_symmetry.space_group_name_H-M   'P 1'
#
loop_
_entity.id
_entity.type
_entity.pdbx_description
1 polymer ?
#
loop_
_entity_poly.entity_id
_entity_poly.type
_entity_poly.pdbx_seq_one_letter_code
_entity_poly.pdbx_strand_id
1 'polypeptide(L)'
;MHEKFHIDHFVPVKIAPERKEDYYNLVLSCPKCNLIKSSKWPTKDKNISHNEYCGFIDPTTEEYDQHIERDERGYIQGKTVLGKNMCENLNFHIRRTDLYWKIHQLYKIQEQLEYLYDENKLEEIEKNYYIESNKLLKQYIDEAFVKGE
;
A
#
# COMPACT_ATOMS: atom_id res chain seq x y z
N MET A 1 8.72 -2.72 -14.72
CA MET A 1 7.36 -2.69 -15.32
C MET A 1 6.50 -1.84 -14.40
N HIS A 2 6.05 -0.64 -14.84
CA HIS A 2 5.15 0.17 -14.03
C HIS A 2 3.78 -0.52 -14.02
N GLU A 3 3.41 -1.15 -12.90
CA GLU A 3 2.03 -1.58 -12.71
C GLU A 3 1.16 -0.31 -12.70
N LYS A 4 0.37 -0.15 -13.76
CA LYS A 4 -0.58 0.97 -13.84
C LYS A 4 -1.65 0.75 -12.79
N PHE A 5 -1.98 1.77 -12.01
CA PHE A 5 -3.15 1.72 -11.14
C PHE A 5 -4.41 1.56 -11.97
N HIS A 6 -5.36 0.78 -11.44
CA HIS A 6 -6.69 0.64 -11.97
C HIS A 6 -7.65 1.57 -11.21
N ILE A 7 -8.64 2.07 -11.92
CA ILE A 7 -9.81 2.67 -11.28
C ILE A 7 -10.73 1.51 -10.87
N ASP A 8 -10.96 1.39 -9.56
CA ASP A 8 -11.85 0.39 -8.97
C ASP A 8 -13.10 1.08 -8.40
N HIS A 9 -14.21 0.38 -8.38
CA HIS A 9 -15.41 0.84 -7.71
C HIS A 9 -15.37 0.43 -6.25
N PHE A 10 -15.41 1.40 -5.33
CA PHE A 10 -15.39 1.11 -3.89
C PHE A 10 -16.55 0.18 -3.52
N VAL A 11 -17.80 0.58 -3.79
CA VAL A 11 -18.93 -0.34 -3.80
C VAL A 11 -18.97 -1.02 -5.17
N PRO A 12 -18.85 -2.35 -5.26
CA PRO A 12 -18.80 -3.03 -6.53
C PRO A 12 -20.05 -2.78 -7.41
N VAL A 13 -19.87 -2.61 -8.71
CA VAL A 13 -20.97 -2.40 -9.66
C VAL A 13 -22.04 -3.49 -9.58
N LYS A 14 -21.65 -4.72 -9.25
CA LYS A 14 -22.58 -5.84 -9.03
C LYS A 14 -23.53 -5.60 -7.84
N ILE A 15 -23.08 -4.83 -6.85
CA ILE A 15 -23.84 -4.51 -5.62
C ILE A 15 -24.66 -3.23 -5.80
N ALA A 16 -24.08 -2.23 -6.46
CA ALA A 16 -24.70 -0.92 -6.70
C ALA A 16 -24.48 -0.47 -8.16
N PRO A 17 -25.24 -1.04 -9.12
CA PRO A 17 -25.11 -0.70 -10.55
C PRO A 17 -25.34 0.79 -10.86
N GLU A 18 -26.19 1.44 -10.08
CA GLU A 18 -26.48 2.88 -10.18
C GLU A 18 -25.30 3.78 -9.84
N ARG A 19 -24.31 3.27 -9.12
CA ARG A 19 -23.10 4.00 -8.72
C ARG A 19 -21.91 3.76 -9.66
N LYS A 20 -22.15 3.18 -10.82
CA LYS A 20 -21.09 2.86 -11.79
C LYS A 20 -20.36 4.13 -12.27
N GLU A 21 -21.08 5.20 -12.53
CA GLU A 21 -20.53 6.48 -13.02
C GLU A 21 -20.37 7.50 -11.87
N ASP A 22 -20.54 7.09 -10.62
CA ASP A 22 -20.38 7.96 -9.45
C ASP A 22 -18.89 8.15 -9.15
N TYR A 23 -18.40 9.38 -9.33
CA TYR A 23 -17.02 9.75 -9.05
C TYR A 23 -16.59 9.41 -7.61
N TYR A 24 -17.48 9.63 -6.64
CA TYR A 24 -17.20 9.34 -5.23
C TYR A 24 -17.21 7.84 -4.89
N ASN A 25 -17.53 7.00 -5.85
CA ASN A 25 -17.41 5.55 -5.75
C ASN A 25 -16.13 5.02 -6.41
N LEU A 26 -15.27 5.89 -6.96
CA LEU A 26 -14.06 5.48 -7.67
C LEU A 26 -12.84 5.66 -6.77
N VAL A 27 -12.01 4.61 -6.71
CA VAL A 27 -10.75 4.60 -5.96
C VAL A 27 -9.61 4.07 -6.82
N LEU A 28 -8.40 4.56 -6.59
CA LEU A 28 -7.22 3.99 -7.23
C LEU A 28 -6.82 2.71 -6.51
N SER A 29 -6.66 1.65 -7.27
CA SER A 29 -6.26 0.34 -6.75
C SER A 29 -5.17 -0.28 -7.61
N CYS A 30 -4.23 -0.98 -6.98
CA CYS A 30 -3.30 -1.79 -7.77
C CYS A 30 -4.04 -2.97 -8.41
N PRO A 31 -3.56 -3.51 -9.56
CA PRO A 31 -4.23 -4.59 -10.28
C PRO A 31 -4.55 -5.80 -9.41
N LYS A 32 -3.63 -6.19 -8.53
CA LYS A 32 -3.81 -7.34 -7.60
C LYS A 32 -4.90 -7.06 -6.55
N CYS A 33 -4.96 -5.84 -5.96
CA CYS A 33 -6.03 -5.46 -5.03
C CYS A 33 -7.38 -5.48 -5.70
N ASN A 34 -7.47 -4.88 -6.87
CA ASN A 34 -8.69 -4.84 -7.65
C ASN A 34 -9.19 -6.26 -7.94
N LEU A 35 -8.31 -7.14 -8.42
CA LEU A 35 -8.64 -8.53 -8.70
C LEU A 35 -9.11 -9.30 -7.45
N ILE A 36 -8.41 -9.15 -6.31
CA ILE A 36 -8.75 -9.83 -5.06
C ILE A 36 -10.06 -9.33 -4.48
N LYS A 37 -10.27 -8.01 -4.51
CA LYS A 37 -11.52 -7.39 -4.06
C LYS A 37 -12.66 -7.82 -4.98
N SER A 38 -12.50 -7.66 -6.30
CA SER A 38 -13.52 -8.06 -7.28
C SER A 38 -14.91 -7.54 -6.86
N SER A 39 -15.88 -8.46 -6.72
CA SER A 39 -17.23 -8.12 -6.25
C SER A 39 -17.47 -8.42 -4.76
N LYS A 40 -16.41 -8.59 -3.98
CA LYS A 40 -16.54 -8.78 -2.52
C LYS A 40 -17.14 -7.54 -1.89
N TRP A 41 -18.15 -7.74 -1.07
CA TRP A 41 -18.78 -6.71 -0.25
C TRP A 41 -19.33 -7.37 1.03
N PRO A 42 -18.52 -7.41 2.11
CA PRO A 42 -18.82 -8.24 3.28
C PRO A 42 -20.17 -7.95 3.95
N THR A 43 -20.59 -6.69 3.98
CA THR A 43 -21.87 -6.29 4.57
C THR A 43 -23.09 -6.73 3.77
N LYS A 44 -22.92 -7.00 2.46
CA LYS A 44 -23.99 -7.32 1.49
C LYS A 44 -25.03 -6.21 1.30
N ASP A 45 -24.92 -5.09 2.00
CA ASP A 45 -25.76 -3.93 1.86
C ASP A 45 -24.99 -2.79 1.18
N LYS A 46 -25.51 -2.28 0.06
CA LYS A 46 -24.86 -1.22 -0.73
C LYS A 46 -24.69 0.10 0.02
N ASN A 47 -25.50 0.34 1.06
CA ASN A 47 -25.48 1.55 1.87
C ASN A 47 -24.57 1.44 3.10
N ILE A 48 -24.07 0.23 3.40
CA ILE A 48 -23.25 -0.06 4.57
C ILE A 48 -21.91 -0.61 4.09
N SER A 49 -20.87 0.22 4.17
CA SER A 49 -19.52 -0.19 3.77
C SER A 49 -18.87 -1.13 4.77
N HIS A 50 -19.13 -0.91 6.05
CA HIS A 50 -18.59 -1.70 7.17
C HIS A 50 -19.44 -1.57 8.42
N ASN A 51 -19.14 -2.42 9.38
CA ASN A 51 -19.56 -2.35 10.77
C ASN A 51 -18.35 -2.59 11.69
N GLU A 52 -18.55 -2.76 12.98
CA GLU A 52 -17.43 -2.97 13.93
C GLU A 52 -16.59 -4.23 13.64
N TYR A 53 -17.12 -5.20 12.88
CA TYR A 53 -16.51 -6.52 12.71
C TYR A 53 -16.05 -6.81 11.28
N CYS A 54 -16.74 -6.29 10.28
CA CYS A 54 -16.45 -6.62 8.88
C CYS A 54 -16.84 -5.50 7.92
N GLY A 55 -16.22 -5.52 6.74
CA GLY A 55 -16.48 -4.57 5.67
C GLY A 55 -15.23 -4.02 5.02
N PHE A 56 -15.43 -2.97 4.23
CA PHE A 56 -14.34 -2.20 3.65
C PHE A 56 -14.46 -0.74 4.08
N ILE A 57 -13.33 -0.19 4.54
CA ILE A 57 -13.19 1.23 4.89
C ILE A 57 -12.71 1.94 3.63
N ASP A 58 -13.30 3.08 3.34
CA ASP A 58 -12.88 3.90 2.21
C ASP A 58 -11.47 4.46 2.46
N PRO A 59 -10.48 4.14 1.61
CA PRO A 59 -9.09 4.57 1.79
C PRO A 59 -8.89 6.09 1.61
N THR A 60 -9.91 6.81 1.19
CA THR A 60 -9.87 8.27 1.01
C THR A 60 -10.31 9.04 2.26
N THR A 61 -10.76 8.33 3.30
CA THR A 61 -11.24 8.91 4.55
C THR A 61 -10.21 8.81 5.68
N GLU A 62 -10.26 9.73 6.62
CA GLU A 62 -9.40 9.70 7.83
C GLU A 62 -9.67 8.48 8.72
N GLU A 63 -10.84 7.86 8.59
CA GLU A 63 -11.21 6.66 9.31
C GLU A 63 -10.28 5.49 8.96
N TYR A 64 -9.78 5.43 7.71
CA TYR A 64 -8.89 4.36 7.27
C TYR A 64 -7.70 4.18 8.21
N ASP A 65 -7.03 5.26 8.58
CA ASP A 65 -5.85 5.25 9.42
C ASP A 65 -6.13 4.88 10.89
N GLN A 66 -7.41 4.89 11.31
CA GLN A 66 -7.80 4.41 12.63
C GLN A 66 -7.82 2.88 12.71
N HIS A 67 -7.99 2.21 11.59
CA HIS A 67 -8.18 0.77 11.50
C HIS A 67 -7.03 0.02 10.85
N ILE A 68 -6.27 0.70 9.99
CA ILE A 68 -5.15 0.13 9.22
C ILE A 68 -3.88 0.90 9.55
N GLU A 69 -2.78 0.18 9.68
CA GLU A 69 -1.46 0.78 9.86
C GLU A 69 -0.39 -0.01 9.11
N ARG A 70 0.78 0.58 9.02
CA ARG A 70 1.99 -0.10 8.57
C ARG A 70 2.92 -0.26 9.76
N ASP A 71 3.35 -1.51 10.01
CA ASP A 71 4.31 -1.78 11.07
C ASP A 71 5.74 -1.32 10.71
N GLU A 72 6.67 -1.40 11.68
CA GLU A 72 8.06 -1.01 11.52
C GLU A 72 8.81 -1.82 10.44
N ARG A 73 8.31 -2.99 10.10
CA ARG A 73 8.87 -3.85 9.04
C ARG A 73 8.31 -3.53 7.66
N GLY A 74 7.30 -2.64 7.59
CA GLY A 74 6.67 -2.23 6.35
C GLY A 74 5.44 -3.07 5.96
N TYR A 75 4.97 -4.00 6.81
CA TYR A 75 3.75 -4.76 6.56
C TYR A 75 2.50 -3.97 6.91
N ILE A 76 1.47 -4.12 6.08
CA ILE A 76 0.15 -3.56 6.35
C ILE A 76 -0.60 -4.51 7.28
N GLN A 77 -1.11 -3.97 8.38
CA GLN A 77 -1.88 -4.73 9.37
C GLN A 77 -3.10 -3.95 9.86
N GLY A 78 -4.09 -4.70 10.36
CA GLY A 78 -5.30 -4.14 10.97
C GLY A 78 -5.09 -3.89 12.47
N LYS A 79 -5.34 -2.67 12.92
CA LYS A 79 -5.31 -2.26 14.34
C LYS A 79 -6.56 -2.74 15.11
N THR A 80 -7.69 -2.84 14.41
CA THR A 80 -9.00 -3.20 14.97
C THR A 80 -9.52 -4.51 14.39
N VAL A 81 -10.61 -5.02 14.91
CA VAL A 81 -11.29 -6.22 14.36
C VAL A 81 -11.69 -5.98 12.91
N LEU A 82 -12.30 -4.83 12.62
CA LEU A 82 -12.65 -4.42 11.26
C LEU A 82 -11.41 -4.34 10.35
N GLY A 83 -10.34 -3.68 10.81
CA GLY A 83 -9.09 -3.57 10.05
C GLY A 83 -8.47 -4.92 9.74
N LYS A 84 -8.45 -5.87 10.70
CA LYS A 84 -7.98 -7.24 10.47
C LYS A 84 -8.83 -7.97 9.45
N ASN A 85 -10.16 -7.88 9.56
CA ASN A 85 -11.08 -8.45 8.58
C ASN A 85 -10.85 -7.89 7.16
N MET A 86 -10.63 -6.59 7.04
CA MET A 86 -10.31 -5.96 5.76
C MET A 86 -8.98 -6.47 5.19
N CYS A 87 -7.92 -6.55 6.00
CA CYS A 87 -6.61 -7.08 5.60
C CYS A 87 -6.71 -8.53 5.10
N GLU A 88 -7.49 -9.37 5.77
CA GLU A 88 -7.76 -10.76 5.36
C GLU A 88 -8.53 -10.83 4.04
N ASN A 89 -9.62 -10.06 3.90
CA ASN A 89 -10.45 -10.05 2.70
C ASN A 89 -9.67 -9.58 1.45
N LEU A 90 -8.73 -8.65 1.63
CA LEU A 90 -7.88 -8.11 0.55
C LEU A 90 -6.53 -8.83 0.43
N ASN A 91 -6.28 -9.85 1.28
CA ASN A 91 -5.04 -10.62 1.29
C ASN A 91 -3.77 -9.74 1.35
N PHE A 92 -3.77 -8.71 2.20
CA PHE A 92 -2.63 -7.79 2.29
C PHE A 92 -1.33 -8.49 2.69
N HIS A 93 -1.40 -9.60 3.42
CA HIS A 93 -0.24 -10.40 3.83
C HIS A 93 0.49 -11.11 2.67
N ILE A 94 -0.19 -11.35 1.54
CA ILE A 94 0.42 -12.02 0.36
C ILE A 94 1.34 -11.07 -0.41
N ARG A 95 1.25 -9.78 -0.14
CA ARG A 95 1.98 -8.77 -0.91
C ARG A 95 3.26 -8.39 -0.23
N ARG A 96 4.26 -8.19 -1.06
CA ARG A 96 5.54 -7.63 -0.64
C ARG A 96 5.48 -6.10 -0.55
N THR A 97 4.38 -5.56 0.04
CA THR A 97 4.25 -4.12 0.29
C THR A 97 5.31 -3.62 1.26
N ASP A 98 5.80 -4.50 2.16
CA ASP A 98 6.95 -4.28 3.02
C ASP A 98 8.21 -3.92 2.21
N LEU A 99 8.47 -4.68 1.14
CA LEU A 99 9.65 -4.52 0.32
C LEU A 99 9.61 -3.20 -0.47
N TYR A 100 8.48 -2.91 -1.12
CA TYR A 100 8.29 -1.63 -1.83
C TYR A 100 8.39 -0.44 -0.89
N TRP A 101 7.88 -0.55 0.33
CA TRP A 101 7.98 0.50 1.33
C TRP A 101 9.44 0.71 1.76
N LYS A 102 10.20 -0.36 2.02
CA LYS A 102 11.63 -0.28 2.37
C LYS A 102 12.45 0.36 1.26
N ILE A 103 12.22 -0.06 0.02
CA ILE A 103 12.85 0.55 -1.16
C ILE A 103 12.54 2.06 -1.19
N HIS A 104 11.28 2.44 -1.00
CA HIS A 104 10.89 3.85 -1.01
C HIS A 104 11.54 4.66 0.12
N GLN A 105 11.66 4.10 1.34
CA GLN A 105 12.37 4.77 2.43
C GLN A 105 13.86 4.96 2.11
N LEU A 106 14.50 3.95 1.53
CA LEU A 106 15.90 4.05 1.11
C LEU A 106 16.11 5.10 0.02
N TYR A 107 15.22 5.19 -0.97
CA TYR A 107 15.28 6.26 -1.98
C TYR A 107 15.22 7.65 -1.34
N LYS A 108 14.33 7.89 -0.39
CA LYS A 108 14.25 9.19 0.31
C LYS A 108 15.54 9.53 1.05
N ILE A 109 16.17 8.55 1.69
CA ILE A 109 17.45 8.74 2.38
C ILE A 109 18.54 9.07 1.34
N GLN A 110 18.57 8.36 0.23
CA GLN A 110 19.55 8.59 -0.83
C GLN A 110 19.44 9.98 -1.45
N GLU A 111 18.22 10.44 -1.76
CA GLU A 111 18.02 11.80 -2.28
C GLU A 111 18.61 12.88 -1.36
N GLN A 112 18.47 12.71 -0.03
CA GLN A 112 19.06 13.62 0.95
C GLN A 112 20.60 13.55 0.97
N LEU A 113 21.15 12.35 0.91
CA LEU A 113 22.60 12.13 0.94
C LEU A 113 23.26 12.57 -0.38
N GLU A 114 22.62 12.37 -1.53
CA GLU A 114 23.07 12.87 -2.83
C GLU A 114 23.16 14.39 -2.86
N TYR A 115 22.15 15.07 -2.33
CA TYR A 115 22.19 16.52 -2.21
C TYR A 115 23.40 17.01 -1.39
N LEU A 116 23.68 16.37 -0.25
CA LEU A 116 24.84 16.70 0.60
C LEU A 116 26.18 16.35 -0.10
N TYR A 117 26.21 15.29 -0.87
CA TYR A 117 27.38 14.88 -1.66
C TYR A 117 27.72 15.94 -2.73
N ASP A 118 26.74 16.38 -3.50
CA ASP A 118 26.91 17.36 -4.55
C ASP A 118 27.38 18.73 -4.02
N GLU A 119 26.94 19.08 -2.78
CA GLU A 119 27.39 20.28 -2.06
C GLU A 119 28.76 20.14 -1.38
N ASN A 120 29.43 18.98 -1.53
CA ASN A 120 30.69 18.65 -0.81
C ASN A 120 30.58 18.76 0.72
N LYS A 121 29.41 18.50 1.26
CA LYS A 121 29.10 18.62 2.70
C LYS A 121 29.02 17.30 3.44
N LEU A 122 29.21 16.17 2.75
CA LEU A 122 29.18 14.85 3.39
C LEU A 122 30.37 14.62 4.28
N GLU A 123 30.11 14.34 5.55
CA GLU A 123 31.10 13.82 6.48
C GLU A 123 31.43 12.35 6.20
N GLU A 124 32.53 11.81 6.79
CA GLU A 124 32.96 10.43 6.54
C GLU A 124 31.92 9.39 6.99
N ILE A 125 31.18 9.68 8.05
CA ILE A 125 30.08 8.82 8.56
C ILE A 125 28.94 8.78 7.54
N GLU A 126 28.56 9.90 6.97
CA GLU A 126 27.46 10.00 5.99
C GLU A 126 27.83 9.33 4.66
N LYS A 127 29.09 9.38 4.24
CA LYS A 127 29.60 8.61 3.11
C LYS A 127 29.42 7.10 3.31
N ASN A 128 29.69 6.60 4.50
CA ASN A 128 29.47 5.21 4.84
C ASN A 128 27.98 4.85 4.80
N TYR A 129 27.10 5.68 5.34
CA TYR A 129 25.65 5.48 5.23
C TYR A 129 25.16 5.47 3.78
N TYR A 130 25.69 6.36 2.94
CA TYR A 130 25.37 6.37 1.52
C TYR A 130 25.76 5.06 0.82
N ILE A 131 26.96 4.54 1.10
CA ILE A 131 27.43 3.27 0.55
C ILE A 131 26.55 2.10 1.03
N GLU A 132 26.24 2.03 2.32
CA GLU A 132 25.41 0.97 2.89
C GLU A 132 23.98 1.02 2.40
N SER A 133 23.38 2.21 2.27
CA SER A 133 22.03 2.38 1.71
C SER A 133 21.94 1.91 0.27
N ASN A 134 22.98 2.16 -0.55
CA ASN A 134 23.06 1.66 -1.93
C ASN A 134 23.10 0.13 -1.99
N LYS A 135 23.87 -0.52 -1.08
CA LYS A 135 23.93 -1.99 -1.01
C LYS A 135 22.59 -2.59 -0.62
N LEU A 136 21.92 -2.02 0.38
CA LEU A 136 20.60 -2.44 0.84
C LEU A 136 19.53 -2.24 -0.25
N LEU A 137 19.57 -1.10 -0.93
CA LEU A 137 18.64 -0.82 -2.02
C LEU A 137 18.77 -1.86 -3.13
N LYS A 138 20.00 -2.17 -3.54
CA LYS A 138 20.25 -3.21 -4.53
C LYS A 138 19.71 -4.56 -4.09
N GLN A 139 19.98 -4.95 -2.84
CA GLN A 139 19.47 -6.21 -2.27
C GLN A 139 17.92 -6.27 -2.32
N TYR A 140 17.23 -5.22 -1.91
CA TYR A 140 15.76 -5.20 -1.90
C TYR A 140 15.16 -5.16 -3.31
N ILE A 141 15.83 -4.49 -4.25
CA ILE A 141 15.44 -4.53 -5.66
C ILE A 141 15.60 -5.95 -6.21
N ASP A 142 16.73 -6.60 -5.98
CA ASP A 142 16.97 -7.98 -6.42
C ASP A 142 15.91 -8.94 -5.80
N GLU A 143 15.57 -8.79 -4.51
CA GLU A 143 14.50 -9.55 -3.89
C GLU A 143 13.12 -9.30 -4.53
N ALA A 144 12.83 -8.07 -4.92
CA ALA A 144 11.56 -7.71 -5.55
C ALA A 144 11.40 -8.36 -6.92
N PHE A 145 12.51 -8.49 -7.68
CA PHE A 145 12.50 -9.11 -9.01
C PHE A 145 12.54 -10.64 -8.97
N VAL A 146 13.28 -11.23 -8.01
CA VAL A 146 13.46 -12.70 -7.93
C VAL A 146 12.23 -13.40 -7.33
N LYS A 147 11.50 -12.74 -6.42
CA LYS A 147 10.31 -13.31 -5.74
C LYS A 147 8.98 -12.80 -6.31
N GLY A 148 9.01 -12.07 -7.39
CA GLY A 148 7.83 -11.50 -8.06
C GLY A 148 7.25 -12.36 -9.18
N GLU A 149 7.74 -13.62 -9.32
CA GLU A 149 7.16 -14.63 -10.21
C GLU A 149 6.05 -15.44 -9.53
#